data_b2a2937adf51009829fe2a25bf1b62d9
#
_entry.id   b2a2937adf51009829fe2a25bf1b62d9
#
_cell.length_a   1.000
_cell.length_b   1.000
_cell.length_c   1.000
_cell.angle_alpha   90.00
_cell.angle_beta   90.00
_cell.angle_gamma   90.00
#
_symmetry.space_group_name_H-M   'P 1'
#
loop_
_entity.id
_entity.type
_entity.pdbx_description
1 polymer ?
#
loop_
_entity_poly.entity_id
_entity_poly.type
_entity_poly.pdbx_seq_one_letter_code
_entity_poly.pdbx_strand_id
1 'polypeptide(L)'
;MCIRDSYSKGAFIFFISAFNILGYSTLRLSSWLNNQYALNLRKRWKIITIYIAVTLLFFLLNYSLLIIGKLLVGSYNIFIFPNGGWRILILVWLVELVIVGLLLSNRSIQNTLKLQQEAAELQKENNTARYAALQNQLNPHFLFNSLNTLIAEIEYNPSNAVRFTKHLSSVYRYVLQSQDKTLVPLNEELDFMKSYLFLHEVRLGNCISCECLVPDDYSDAMLPPLTLQLLVENVIKHNSITSGKPMRIHIDIENNYLIVSNPIQPKKSNDSSSGVGLNNLSNRCKLMLGEEIIVIKENNSFTVKVPLGYE
;
A
#
# COMPACT_ATOMS: atom_id res chain seq x y z
N MET A 1 -64.20 -43.37 9.29
CA MET A 1 -62.76 -43.60 9.19
C MET A 1 -62.11 -42.64 8.18
N CYS A 2 -62.67 -42.43 7.01
CA CYS A 2 -62.06 -41.59 5.91
C CYS A 2 -61.86 -40.12 6.20
N ILE A 3 -62.70 -39.45 7.03
CA ILE A 3 -62.61 -38.01 7.33
C ILE A 3 -61.45 -37.71 8.25
N ARG A 4 -61.09 -38.60 9.17
CA ARG A 4 -60.00 -38.45 10.12
C ARG A 4 -58.63 -38.53 9.43
N ASP A 5 -58.49 -39.30 8.35
CA ASP A 5 -57.26 -39.48 7.56
C ASP A 5 -57.00 -38.26 6.67
N SER A 6 -58.05 -37.61 6.14
CA SER A 6 -57.92 -36.40 5.32
C SER A 6 -57.44 -35.20 6.15
N TYR A 7 -57.92 -35.02 7.38
CA TYR A 7 -57.46 -33.97 8.31
C TYR A 7 -56.00 -34.16 8.74
N SER A 8 -55.55 -35.40 8.91
CA SER A 8 -54.17 -35.69 9.29
C SER A 8 -53.18 -35.35 8.16
N LYS A 9 -53.56 -35.65 6.88
CA LYS A 9 -52.75 -35.30 5.71
C LYS A 9 -52.65 -33.79 5.49
N GLY A 10 -53.75 -33.04 5.63
CA GLY A 10 -53.76 -31.58 5.55
C GLY A 10 -52.87 -30.90 6.61
N ALA A 11 -52.93 -31.38 7.85
CA ALA A 11 -52.11 -30.90 8.92
C ALA A 11 -50.59 -31.18 8.65
N PHE A 12 -50.26 -32.36 8.14
CA PHE A 12 -48.88 -32.71 7.79
C PHE A 12 -48.31 -31.82 6.69
N ILE A 13 -49.06 -31.58 5.62
CA ILE A 13 -48.66 -30.68 4.52
C ILE A 13 -48.46 -29.24 5.05
N PHE A 14 -49.37 -28.77 5.93
CA PHE A 14 -49.28 -27.46 6.53
C PHE A 14 -47.97 -27.31 7.36
N PHE A 15 -47.64 -28.29 8.20
CA PHE A 15 -46.42 -28.23 9.01
C PHE A 15 -45.16 -28.27 8.15
N ILE A 16 -45.11 -29.08 7.10
CA ILE A 16 -43.97 -29.10 6.20
C ILE A 16 -43.80 -27.74 5.49
N SER A 17 -44.91 -27.18 4.97
CA SER A 17 -44.86 -25.88 4.29
C SER A 17 -44.45 -24.75 5.25
N ALA A 18 -44.98 -24.72 6.44
CA ALA A 18 -44.65 -23.74 7.47
C ALA A 18 -43.19 -23.83 7.89
N PHE A 19 -42.65 -25.05 8.06
CA PHE A 19 -41.26 -25.29 8.39
C PHE A 19 -40.32 -24.80 7.26
N ASN A 20 -40.65 -25.03 5.99
CA ASN A 20 -39.88 -24.53 4.86
C ASN A 20 -39.89 -22.99 4.76
N ILE A 21 -41.05 -22.35 5.00
CA ILE A 21 -41.16 -20.89 4.99
C ILE A 21 -40.35 -20.28 6.13
N LEU A 22 -40.38 -20.85 7.31
CA LEU A 22 -39.57 -20.43 8.47
C LEU A 22 -38.06 -20.59 8.17
N GLY A 23 -37.64 -21.72 7.63
CA GLY A 23 -36.25 -21.96 7.24
C GLY A 23 -35.75 -20.95 6.21
N TYR A 24 -36.55 -20.66 5.18
CA TYR A 24 -36.21 -19.66 4.17
C TYR A 24 -36.12 -18.25 4.76
N SER A 25 -37.08 -17.87 5.63
CA SER A 25 -37.09 -16.55 6.28
C SER A 25 -35.88 -16.37 7.22
N THR A 26 -35.43 -17.42 7.93
CA THR A 26 -34.21 -17.38 8.76
C THR A 26 -32.95 -17.14 7.94
N LEU A 27 -32.81 -17.81 6.80
CA LEU A 27 -31.69 -17.62 5.88
C LEU A 27 -31.64 -16.19 5.34
N ARG A 28 -32.80 -15.65 4.94
CA ARG A 28 -32.89 -14.28 4.39
C ARG A 28 -32.62 -13.21 5.46
N LEU A 29 -33.14 -13.40 6.67
CA LEU A 29 -32.90 -12.51 7.80
C LEU A 29 -31.44 -12.52 8.24
N SER A 30 -30.82 -13.70 8.33
CA SER A 30 -29.38 -13.85 8.60
C SER A 30 -28.53 -13.15 7.54
N SER A 31 -28.91 -13.22 6.25
CA SER A 31 -28.25 -12.50 5.16
C SER A 31 -28.35 -10.98 5.31
N TRP A 32 -29.53 -10.48 5.62
CA TRP A 32 -29.78 -9.06 5.82
C TRP A 32 -29.02 -8.51 7.04
N LEU A 33 -29.03 -9.21 8.16
CA LEU A 33 -28.29 -8.84 9.38
C LEU A 33 -26.80 -8.74 9.12
N ASN A 34 -26.23 -9.69 8.38
CA ASN A 34 -24.82 -9.68 8.06
C ASN A 34 -24.46 -8.47 7.17
N ASN A 35 -25.25 -8.13 6.17
CA ASN A 35 -24.99 -6.97 5.31
C ASN A 35 -25.05 -5.64 6.05
N GLN A 36 -25.92 -5.53 7.05
CA GLN A 36 -26.09 -4.28 7.82
C GLN A 36 -25.04 -4.10 8.94
N TYR A 37 -24.50 -5.19 9.50
CA TYR A 37 -23.75 -5.13 10.75
C TYR A 37 -22.35 -5.76 10.70
N ALA A 38 -21.93 -6.37 9.59
CA ALA A 38 -20.65 -7.05 9.47
C ALA A 38 -19.43 -6.13 9.66
N LEU A 39 -19.56 -4.82 9.45
CA LEU A 39 -18.45 -3.84 9.45
C LEU A 39 -18.34 -2.99 10.73
N ASN A 40 -19.19 -3.18 11.75
CA ASN A 40 -19.23 -2.26 12.88
C ASN A 40 -19.05 -2.97 14.24
N LEU A 41 -17.80 -3.21 14.62
CA LEU A 41 -17.40 -3.79 15.93
C LEU A 41 -17.95 -3.02 17.15
N ARG A 42 -18.25 -1.72 17.00
CA ARG A 42 -18.79 -0.86 18.06
C ARG A 42 -20.26 -1.13 18.39
N LYS A 43 -20.95 -1.99 17.63
CA LYS A 43 -22.39 -2.31 17.79
C LYS A 43 -22.65 -3.75 18.25
N ARG A 44 -21.73 -4.41 18.94
CA ARG A 44 -21.90 -5.81 19.44
C ARG A 44 -23.19 -5.99 20.24
N TRP A 45 -23.53 -5.06 21.10
CA TRP A 45 -24.78 -5.11 21.88
C TRP A 45 -26.03 -5.06 21.01
N LYS A 46 -26.02 -4.29 19.91
CA LYS A 46 -27.16 -4.26 18.98
C LYS A 46 -27.34 -5.58 18.25
N ILE A 47 -26.28 -6.27 17.92
CA ILE A 47 -26.33 -7.61 17.30
C ILE A 47 -26.94 -8.61 18.28
N ILE A 48 -26.54 -8.58 19.54
CA ILE A 48 -27.08 -9.45 20.58
C ILE A 48 -28.59 -9.16 20.80
N THR A 49 -29.00 -7.90 20.88
CA THR A 49 -30.43 -7.54 21.05
C THR A 49 -31.29 -7.97 19.87
N ILE A 50 -30.77 -7.84 18.63
CA ILE A 50 -31.46 -8.29 17.42
C ILE A 50 -31.56 -9.84 17.43
N TYR A 51 -30.48 -10.53 17.81
CA TYR A 51 -30.50 -11.99 17.92
C TYR A 51 -31.55 -12.47 18.92
N ILE A 52 -31.63 -11.88 20.12
CA ILE A 52 -32.66 -12.18 21.14
C ILE A 52 -34.06 -11.90 20.59
N ALA A 53 -34.26 -10.76 19.93
CA ALA A 53 -35.54 -10.41 19.34
C ALA A 53 -36.02 -11.40 18.27
N VAL A 54 -35.09 -11.84 17.42
CA VAL A 54 -35.32 -12.84 16.37
C VAL A 54 -35.68 -14.19 16.97
N THR A 55 -34.96 -14.66 17.99
CA THR A 55 -35.23 -15.95 18.64
C THR A 55 -36.56 -15.94 19.36
N LEU A 56 -36.95 -14.83 19.99
CA LEU A 56 -38.29 -14.65 20.56
C LEU A 56 -39.40 -14.66 19.51
N LEU A 57 -39.19 -13.98 18.40
CA LEU A 57 -40.14 -13.96 17.29
C LEU A 57 -40.35 -15.38 16.73
N PHE A 58 -39.29 -16.16 16.54
CA PHE A 58 -39.37 -17.55 16.08
C PHE A 58 -40.15 -18.43 17.11
N PHE A 59 -39.90 -18.24 18.38
CA PHE A 59 -40.65 -18.96 19.42
C PHE A 59 -42.17 -18.66 19.34
N LEU A 60 -42.54 -17.39 19.18
CA LEU A 60 -43.94 -16.97 19.04
C LEU A 60 -44.55 -17.50 17.74
N LEU A 61 -43.82 -17.53 16.62
CA LEU A 61 -44.30 -18.10 15.36
C LEU A 61 -44.52 -19.60 15.50
N ASN A 62 -43.62 -20.36 16.08
CA ASN A 62 -43.81 -21.78 16.33
C ASN A 62 -45.01 -22.06 17.25
N TYR A 63 -45.19 -21.26 18.26
CA TYR A 63 -46.37 -21.34 19.16
C TYR A 63 -47.67 -21.07 18.39
N SER A 64 -47.72 -20.03 17.56
CA SER A 64 -48.89 -19.69 16.74
C SER A 64 -49.23 -20.78 15.73
N LEU A 65 -48.21 -21.39 15.09
CA LEU A 65 -48.38 -22.54 14.17
C LEU A 65 -49.00 -23.75 14.86
N LEU A 66 -48.59 -24.04 16.11
CA LEU A 66 -49.21 -25.11 16.90
C LEU A 66 -50.65 -24.83 17.21
N ILE A 67 -51.02 -23.57 17.54
CA ILE A 67 -52.43 -23.16 17.77
C ILE A 67 -53.26 -23.35 16.48
N ILE A 68 -52.76 -22.87 15.34
CA ILE A 68 -53.43 -23.00 14.04
C ILE A 68 -53.63 -24.48 13.70
N GLY A 69 -52.58 -25.32 13.89
CA GLY A 69 -52.71 -26.76 13.66
C GLY A 69 -53.80 -27.41 14.51
N LYS A 70 -53.97 -27.01 15.79
CA LYS A 70 -55.03 -27.50 16.66
C LYS A 70 -56.43 -27.03 16.22
N LEU A 71 -56.54 -25.79 15.77
CA LEU A 71 -57.80 -25.28 15.20
C LEU A 71 -58.21 -26.08 13.96
N LEU A 72 -57.29 -26.39 13.08
CA LEU A 72 -57.54 -27.20 11.87
C LEU A 72 -57.97 -28.63 12.19
N VAL A 73 -57.53 -29.19 13.30
CA VAL A 73 -57.93 -30.54 13.79
C VAL A 73 -59.21 -30.52 14.62
N GLY A 74 -59.82 -29.35 14.82
CA GLY A 74 -61.08 -29.20 15.56
C GLY A 74 -60.98 -29.44 17.07
N SER A 75 -59.83 -29.11 17.68
CA SER A 75 -59.59 -29.28 19.11
C SER A 75 -60.24 -28.15 19.92
N TYR A 76 -61.05 -28.48 20.93
CA TYR A 76 -61.71 -27.51 21.80
C TYR A 76 -60.75 -26.80 22.76
N ASN A 77 -59.63 -27.46 23.15
CA ASN A 77 -58.66 -26.90 24.08
C ASN A 77 -57.43 -26.36 23.34
N ILE A 78 -57.53 -25.18 22.75
CA ILE A 78 -56.54 -24.60 21.83
C ILE A 78 -55.21 -24.26 22.54
N PHE A 79 -55.28 -23.74 23.77
CA PHE A 79 -54.10 -23.25 24.51
C PHE A 79 -53.49 -24.30 25.46
N ILE A 80 -54.17 -25.43 25.69
CA ILE A 80 -53.67 -26.48 26.58
C ILE A 80 -53.00 -27.55 25.74
N PHE A 81 -51.72 -27.83 26.02
CA PHE A 81 -50.92 -28.87 25.35
C PHE A 81 -50.70 -30.07 26.29
N PRO A 82 -51.70 -30.97 26.47
CA PRO A 82 -51.46 -32.18 27.20
C PRO A 82 -50.46 -33.09 26.48
N ASN A 83 -49.89 -34.03 27.18
CA ASN A 83 -49.04 -35.08 26.59
C ASN A 83 -47.76 -34.61 25.88
N GLY A 84 -47.07 -33.61 26.42
CA GLY A 84 -45.71 -33.27 25.98
C GLY A 84 -45.61 -32.31 24.81
N GLY A 85 -46.67 -31.67 24.35
CA GLY A 85 -46.65 -30.70 23.25
C GLY A 85 -45.66 -29.53 23.47
N TRP A 86 -45.49 -29.11 24.74
CA TRP A 86 -44.46 -28.13 25.12
C TRP A 86 -43.02 -28.63 24.88
N ARG A 87 -42.80 -29.97 25.11
CA ARG A 87 -41.48 -30.56 24.86
C ARG A 87 -41.14 -30.48 23.38
N ILE A 88 -42.08 -30.77 22.49
CA ILE A 88 -41.90 -30.72 21.04
C ILE A 88 -41.61 -29.28 20.61
N LEU A 89 -42.36 -28.28 21.13
CA LEU A 89 -42.15 -26.87 20.82
C LEU A 89 -40.74 -26.41 21.24
N ILE A 90 -40.30 -26.76 22.41
CA ILE A 90 -38.93 -26.44 22.90
C ILE A 90 -37.88 -27.14 22.07
N LEU A 91 -38.07 -28.41 21.70
CA LEU A 91 -37.13 -29.14 20.85
C LEU A 91 -36.99 -28.51 19.46
N VAL A 92 -38.10 -28.15 18.81
CA VAL A 92 -38.06 -27.48 17.48
C VAL A 92 -37.35 -26.15 17.59
N TRP A 93 -37.66 -25.35 18.60
CA TRP A 93 -37.01 -24.06 18.85
C TRP A 93 -35.50 -24.20 19.12
N LEU A 94 -35.07 -25.23 19.89
CA LEU A 94 -33.63 -25.49 20.13
C LEU A 94 -32.93 -25.88 18.85
N VAL A 95 -33.54 -26.71 18.00
CA VAL A 95 -32.95 -27.08 16.68
C VAL A 95 -32.79 -25.84 15.79
N GLU A 96 -33.79 -24.97 15.73
CA GLU A 96 -33.71 -23.70 15.01
C GLU A 96 -32.56 -22.79 15.51
N LEU A 97 -32.40 -22.68 16.84
CA LEU A 97 -31.28 -21.93 17.43
C LEU A 97 -29.93 -22.49 17.03
N VAL A 98 -29.77 -23.81 17.03
CA VAL A 98 -28.51 -24.44 16.59
C VAL A 98 -28.24 -24.17 15.12
N ILE A 99 -29.25 -24.32 14.25
CA ILE A 99 -29.12 -24.06 12.83
C ILE A 99 -28.72 -22.60 12.55
N VAL A 100 -29.41 -21.64 13.17
CA VAL A 100 -29.09 -20.21 13.03
C VAL A 100 -27.66 -19.91 13.54
N GLY A 101 -27.30 -20.47 14.69
CA GLY A 101 -25.95 -20.34 15.26
C GLY A 101 -24.86 -20.87 14.32
N LEU A 102 -25.05 -22.04 13.73
CA LEU A 102 -24.13 -22.63 12.76
C LEU A 102 -24.00 -21.79 11.49
N LEU A 103 -25.12 -21.27 10.94
CA LEU A 103 -25.13 -20.42 9.76
C LEU A 103 -24.39 -19.10 10.00
N LEU A 104 -24.61 -18.47 11.17
CA LEU A 104 -23.91 -17.23 11.54
C LEU A 104 -22.42 -17.47 11.76
N SER A 105 -22.07 -18.56 12.43
CA SER A 105 -20.66 -18.96 12.65
C SER A 105 -19.94 -19.20 11.32
N ASN A 106 -20.54 -19.99 10.42
CA ASN A 106 -19.95 -20.27 9.12
C ASN A 106 -19.73 -19.01 8.29
N ARG A 107 -20.70 -18.10 8.28
CA ARG A 107 -20.55 -16.78 7.60
C ARG A 107 -19.46 -15.94 8.23
N SER A 108 -19.38 -15.89 9.56
CA SER A 108 -18.32 -15.15 10.25
C SER A 108 -16.93 -15.67 9.86
N ILE A 109 -16.77 -16.99 9.81
CA ILE A 109 -15.52 -17.63 9.36
C ILE A 109 -15.20 -17.26 7.92
N GLN A 110 -16.16 -17.37 7.00
CA GLN A 110 -15.96 -17.00 5.60
C GLN A 110 -15.56 -15.54 5.41
N ASN A 111 -16.21 -14.62 6.15
CA ASN A 111 -15.85 -13.20 6.11
C ASN A 111 -14.44 -12.95 6.64
N THR A 112 -14.05 -13.63 7.74
CA THR A 112 -12.70 -13.51 8.29
C THR A 112 -11.65 -14.02 7.30
N LEU A 113 -11.90 -15.17 6.67
CA LEU A 113 -11.01 -15.73 5.65
C LEU A 113 -10.87 -14.78 4.45
N LYS A 114 -11.98 -14.19 3.99
CA LYS A 114 -11.96 -13.22 2.88
C LYS A 114 -11.13 -11.99 3.23
N LEU A 115 -11.32 -11.41 4.42
CA LEU A 115 -10.53 -10.25 4.88
C LEU A 115 -9.04 -10.60 5.03
N GLN A 116 -8.71 -11.81 5.49
CA GLN A 116 -7.32 -12.27 5.56
C GLN A 116 -6.70 -12.43 4.17
N GLN A 117 -7.44 -12.94 3.19
CA GLN A 117 -6.97 -13.06 1.80
C GLN A 117 -6.73 -11.67 1.19
N GLU A 118 -7.67 -10.74 1.34
CA GLU A 118 -7.52 -9.35 0.86
C GLU A 118 -6.30 -8.66 1.50
N ALA A 119 -6.11 -8.83 2.83
CA ALA A 119 -4.95 -8.29 3.53
C ALA A 119 -3.62 -8.91 3.05
N ALA A 120 -3.58 -10.22 2.82
CA ALA A 120 -2.39 -10.90 2.29
C ALA A 120 -2.06 -10.47 0.86
N GLU A 121 -3.06 -10.25 0.02
CA GLU A 121 -2.90 -9.76 -1.35
C GLU A 121 -2.34 -8.34 -1.37
N LEU A 122 -2.92 -7.42 -0.59
CA LEU A 122 -2.42 -6.06 -0.43
C LEU A 122 -0.98 -6.02 0.10
N GLN A 123 -0.64 -6.90 1.04
CA GLN A 123 0.72 -7.00 1.56
C GLN A 123 1.69 -7.49 0.49
N LYS A 124 1.28 -8.46 -0.34
CA LYS A 124 2.08 -8.95 -1.47
C LYS A 124 2.30 -7.85 -2.50
N GLU A 125 1.25 -7.10 -2.87
CA GLU A 125 1.36 -5.96 -3.79
C GLU A 125 2.31 -4.89 -3.25
N ASN A 126 2.17 -4.53 -1.96
CA ASN A 126 3.06 -3.56 -1.30
C ASN A 126 4.52 -4.03 -1.34
N ASN A 127 4.77 -5.30 -1.01
CA ASN A 127 6.12 -5.85 -1.07
C ASN A 127 6.68 -5.83 -2.50
N THR A 128 5.87 -6.21 -3.49
CA THR A 128 6.29 -6.17 -4.91
C THR A 128 6.61 -4.75 -5.36
N ALA A 129 5.78 -3.77 -4.99
CA ALA A 129 6.03 -2.36 -5.27
C ALA A 129 7.32 -1.85 -4.59
N ARG A 130 7.57 -2.26 -3.33
CA ARG A 130 8.82 -1.95 -2.62
C ARG A 130 10.04 -2.56 -3.30
N TYR A 131 9.98 -3.83 -3.72
CA TYR A 131 11.07 -4.49 -4.46
C TYR A 131 11.34 -3.81 -5.81
N ALA A 132 10.30 -3.44 -6.54
CA ALA A 132 10.45 -2.71 -7.81
C ALA A 132 11.09 -1.32 -7.59
N ALA A 133 10.66 -0.59 -6.55
CA ALA A 133 11.26 0.69 -6.19
C ALA A 133 12.74 0.54 -5.80
N LEU A 134 13.07 -0.48 -5.00
CA LEU A 134 14.44 -0.80 -4.61
C LEU A 134 15.32 -1.13 -5.81
N GLN A 135 14.84 -1.98 -6.73
CA GLN A 135 15.55 -2.37 -7.94
C GLN A 135 15.81 -1.16 -8.86
N ASN A 136 14.85 -0.24 -8.96
CA ASN A 136 14.99 0.99 -9.72
C ASN A 136 16.01 1.95 -9.09
N GLN A 137 16.15 1.99 -7.77
CA GLN A 137 17.13 2.83 -7.08
C GLN A 137 18.59 2.37 -7.30
N LEU A 138 18.82 1.07 -7.50
CA LEU A 138 20.14 0.54 -7.79
C LEU A 138 20.69 0.97 -9.17
N ASN A 139 19.87 1.59 -10.02
CA ASN A 139 20.21 2.01 -11.38
C ASN A 139 21.03 0.95 -12.11
N PRO A 140 20.43 -0.15 -12.62
CA PRO A 140 21.18 -1.26 -13.22
C PRO A 140 22.10 -0.81 -14.37
N HIS A 141 21.67 0.19 -15.11
CA HIS A 141 22.46 0.76 -16.21
C HIS A 141 23.76 1.43 -15.70
N PHE A 142 23.68 2.15 -14.58
CA PHE A 142 24.88 2.73 -13.95
C PHE A 142 25.82 1.63 -13.46
N LEU A 143 25.30 0.55 -12.86
CA LEU A 143 26.10 -0.58 -12.40
C LEU A 143 26.83 -1.26 -13.57
N PHE A 144 26.12 -1.62 -14.65
CA PHE A 144 26.74 -2.26 -15.81
C PHE A 144 27.79 -1.36 -16.44
N ASN A 145 27.54 -0.06 -16.59
CA ASN A 145 28.50 0.88 -17.12
C ASN A 145 29.74 1.02 -16.22
N SER A 146 29.54 1.02 -14.91
CA SER A 146 30.64 1.09 -13.94
C SER A 146 31.52 -0.17 -13.98
N LEU A 147 30.90 -1.36 -14.09
CA LEU A 147 31.65 -2.62 -14.23
C LEU A 147 32.45 -2.67 -15.53
N ASN A 148 31.88 -2.23 -16.64
CA ASN A 148 32.59 -2.15 -17.91
C ASN A 148 33.80 -1.18 -17.85
N THR A 149 33.60 -0.02 -17.19
CA THR A 149 34.72 0.93 -16.96
C THR A 149 35.77 0.31 -16.05
N LEU A 150 35.38 -0.40 -15.00
CA LEU A 150 36.32 -1.09 -14.11
C LEU A 150 37.16 -2.14 -14.84
N ILE A 151 36.56 -2.93 -15.73
CA ILE A 151 37.30 -3.92 -16.56
C ILE A 151 38.36 -3.22 -17.40
N ALA A 152 38.01 -2.12 -18.07
CA ALA A 152 38.97 -1.34 -18.84
C ALA A 152 40.08 -0.76 -17.94
N GLU A 153 39.77 -0.21 -16.79
CA GLU A 153 40.78 0.32 -15.86
C GLU A 153 41.70 -0.77 -15.29
N ILE A 154 41.24 -2.00 -15.10
CA ILE A 154 42.07 -3.12 -14.67
C ILE A 154 43.16 -3.41 -15.71
N GLU A 155 42.82 -3.32 -16.99
CA GLU A 155 43.76 -3.59 -18.08
C GLU A 155 44.77 -2.44 -18.29
N TYR A 156 44.32 -1.19 -18.22
CA TYR A 156 45.12 -0.02 -18.58
C TYR A 156 45.74 0.73 -17.40
N ASN A 157 45.05 0.76 -16.23
CA ASN A 157 45.50 1.49 -15.04
C ASN A 157 45.06 0.79 -13.76
N PRO A 158 45.71 -0.30 -13.32
CA PRO A 158 45.30 -1.09 -12.15
C PRO A 158 45.19 -0.28 -10.84
N SER A 159 46.02 0.74 -10.66
CA SER A 159 45.96 1.59 -9.48
C SER A 159 44.69 2.44 -9.44
N ASN A 160 44.24 2.93 -10.61
CA ASN A 160 42.99 3.65 -10.74
C ASN A 160 41.79 2.71 -10.59
N ALA A 161 41.90 1.46 -11.07
CA ALA A 161 40.84 0.43 -10.85
C ALA A 161 40.58 0.20 -9.37
N VAL A 162 41.60 0.17 -8.51
CA VAL A 162 41.44 0.05 -7.05
C VAL A 162 40.69 1.27 -6.47
N ARG A 163 41.06 2.48 -6.91
CA ARG A 163 40.35 3.71 -6.48
C ARG A 163 38.91 3.71 -6.95
N PHE A 164 38.66 3.36 -8.21
CA PHE A 164 37.35 3.24 -8.80
C PHE A 164 36.46 2.28 -8.01
N THR A 165 36.97 1.10 -7.65
CA THR A 165 36.25 0.10 -6.86
C THR A 165 35.89 0.62 -5.49
N LYS A 166 36.76 1.35 -4.80
CA LYS A 166 36.49 1.98 -3.49
C LYS A 166 35.36 2.99 -3.59
N HIS A 167 35.38 3.87 -4.58
CA HIS A 167 34.35 4.87 -4.80
C HIS A 167 33.02 4.21 -5.19
N LEU A 168 33.05 3.19 -6.04
CA LEU A 168 31.86 2.41 -6.40
C LEU A 168 31.20 1.76 -5.17
N SER A 169 32.03 1.14 -4.32
CA SER A 169 31.55 0.57 -3.04
C SER A 169 30.93 1.63 -2.12
N SER A 170 31.53 2.83 -2.04
CA SER A 170 31.02 3.94 -1.23
C SER A 170 29.67 4.44 -1.75
N VAL A 171 29.53 4.59 -3.08
CA VAL A 171 28.27 4.99 -3.72
C VAL A 171 27.16 3.99 -3.39
N TYR A 172 27.36 2.69 -3.60
CA TYR A 172 26.34 1.70 -3.31
C TYR A 172 26.00 1.58 -1.82
N ARG A 173 27.00 1.71 -0.95
CA ARG A 173 26.76 1.71 0.49
C ARG A 173 25.87 2.88 0.91
N TYR A 174 26.13 4.07 0.41
CA TYR A 174 25.30 5.24 0.68
C TYR A 174 23.88 5.06 0.18
N VAL A 175 23.70 4.61 -1.07
CA VAL A 175 22.37 4.33 -1.65
C VAL A 175 21.57 3.35 -0.78
N LEU A 176 22.23 2.27 -0.29
CA LEU A 176 21.56 1.29 0.57
C LEU A 176 21.24 1.84 1.97
N GLN A 177 22.12 2.66 2.56
CA GLN A 177 21.94 3.21 3.90
C GLN A 177 20.94 4.37 3.96
N SER A 178 20.74 5.07 2.84
CA SER A 178 19.84 6.22 2.76
C SER A 178 18.40 5.86 2.41
N GLN A 179 18.10 4.58 2.09
CA GLN A 179 16.77 4.14 1.64
C GLN A 179 15.63 4.42 2.60
N ASP A 180 15.86 4.22 3.90
CA ASP A 180 14.84 4.39 4.93
C ASP A 180 14.90 5.80 5.58
N LYS A 181 15.86 6.64 5.15
CA LYS A 181 16.01 8.00 5.68
C LYS A 181 15.05 8.95 4.96
N THR A 182 14.35 9.77 5.73
CA THR A 182 13.49 10.83 5.20
C THR A 182 14.31 12.03 4.74
N LEU A 183 15.24 12.45 5.56
CA LEU A 183 16.21 13.51 5.34
C LEU A 183 17.61 13.02 5.72
N VAL A 184 18.63 13.62 5.12
CA VAL A 184 20.04 13.38 5.41
C VAL A 184 20.79 14.70 5.55
N PRO A 185 21.87 14.78 6.31
CA PRO A 185 22.73 15.96 6.38
C PRO A 185 23.41 16.24 5.02
N LEU A 186 23.59 17.50 4.70
CA LEU A 186 24.20 17.95 3.44
C LEU A 186 25.62 17.42 3.27
N ASN A 187 26.40 17.30 4.33
CA ASN A 187 27.74 16.73 4.29
C ASN A 187 27.74 15.27 3.77
N GLU A 188 26.75 14.43 4.18
CA GLU A 188 26.63 13.06 3.66
C GLU A 188 26.38 13.04 2.13
N GLU A 189 25.52 13.94 1.64
CA GLU A 189 25.24 14.09 0.19
C GLU A 189 26.46 14.61 -0.58
N LEU A 190 27.23 15.55 -0.01
CA LEU A 190 28.43 16.08 -0.64
C LEU A 190 29.55 15.03 -0.70
N ASP A 191 29.74 14.22 0.33
CA ASP A 191 30.75 13.14 0.33
C ASP A 191 30.36 12.01 -0.63
N PHE A 192 29.07 11.67 -0.67
CA PHE A 192 28.54 10.78 -1.69
C PHE A 192 28.79 11.34 -3.09
N MET A 193 28.50 12.61 -3.33
CA MET A 193 28.68 13.30 -4.60
C MET A 193 30.13 13.28 -5.08
N LYS A 194 31.12 13.49 -4.20
CA LYS A 194 32.54 13.36 -4.56
C LYS A 194 32.84 11.97 -5.15
N SER A 195 32.33 10.92 -4.49
CA SER A 195 32.53 9.54 -4.98
C SER A 195 31.80 9.28 -6.28
N TYR A 196 30.58 9.76 -6.43
CA TYR A 196 29.76 9.62 -7.63
C TYR A 196 30.36 10.33 -8.83
N LEU A 197 30.82 11.56 -8.66
CA LEU A 197 31.49 12.34 -9.71
C LEU A 197 32.80 11.68 -10.15
N PHE A 198 33.61 11.17 -9.24
CA PHE A 198 34.86 10.47 -9.61
C PHE A 198 34.59 9.29 -10.57
N LEU A 199 33.53 8.51 -10.34
CA LEU A 199 33.15 7.42 -11.24
C LEU A 199 32.78 7.94 -12.64
N HIS A 200 32.14 9.09 -12.72
CA HIS A 200 31.80 9.74 -14.00
C HIS A 200 33.00 10.38 -14.66
N GLU A 201 33.93 10.98 -13.92
CA GLU A 201 35.16 11.54 -14.43
C GLU A 201 36.01 10.48 -15.12
N VAL A 202 36.23 9.32 -14.49
CA VAL A 202 36.94 8.19 -15.09
C VAL A 202 36.26 7.73 -16.38
N ARG A 203 34.93 7.64 -16.40
CA ARG A 203 34.16 7.19 -17.56
C ARG A 203 34.16 8.20 -18.71
N LEU A 204 34.09 9.50 -18.40
CA LEU A 204 33.98 10.58 -19.38
C LEU A 204 35.34 11.22 -19.78
N GLY A 205 36.45 10.71 -19.24
CA GLY A 205 37.78 11.19 -19.59
C GLY A 205 38.04 12.63 -19.08
N ASN A 206 37.68 12.95 -17.85
CA ASN A 206 37.87 14.27 -17.22
C ASN A 206 37.12 15.42 -17.94
N CYS A 207 36.04 15.08 -18.68
CA CYS A 207 35.22 16.10 -19.35
C CYS A 207 34.11 16.67 -18.44
N ILE A 208 34.02 16.22 -17.20
CA ILE A 208 33.09 16.74 -16.19
C ILE A 208 33.87 17.19 -14.96
N SER A 209 33.50 18.33 -14.40
CA SER A 209 34.10 18.84 -13.16
C SER A 209 33.01 19.46 -12.29
N CYS A 210 33.23 19.48 -10.98
CA CYS A 210 32.33 20.11 -10.02
C CYS A 210 33.13 21.10 -9.15
N GLU A 211 32.61 22.31 -9.06
CA GLU A 211 33.08 23.34 -8.14
C GLU A 211 32.06 23.46 -7.01
N CYS A 212 32.48 23.15 -5.80
CA CYS A 212 31.62 23.16 -4.63
C CYS A 212 32.08 24.27 -3.68
N LEU A 213 31.24 25.29 -3.48
CA LEU A 213 31.50 26.47 -2.68
C LEU A 213 30.62 26.50 -1.42
N VAL A 214 30.18 25.34 -0.95
CA VAL A 214 29.33 25.19 0.24
C VAL A 214 30.15 25.49 1.51
N PRO A 215 29.75 26.49 2.33
CA PRO A 215 30.41 26.77 3.60
C PRO A 215 30.18 25.64 4.62
N ASP A 216 31.17 25.41 5.50
CA ASP A 216 31.08 24.36 6.52
C ASP A 216 29.91 24.52 7.50
N ASP A 217 29.43 25.75 7.71
CA ASP A 217 28.27 26.07 8.56
C ASP A 217 26.98 25.40 8.11
N TYR A 218 26.90 24.97 6.85
CA TYR A 218 25.73 24.28 6.28
C TYR A 218 25.85 22.76 6.27
N SER A 219 26.90 22.20 6.90
CA SER A 219 27.17 20.75 6.90
C SER A 219 26.01 19.92 7.45
N ASP A 220 25.32 20.45 8.47
CA ASP A 220 24.21 19.78 9.17
C ASP A 220 22.83 20.15 8.59
N ALA A 221 22.80 21.00 7.55
CA ALA A 221 21.54 21.30 6.85
C ALA A 221 20.97 20.02 6.23
N MET A 222 19.65 19.83 6.34
CA MET A 222 18.97 18.60 5.97
C MET A 222 18.32 18.70 4.60
N LEU A 223 18.42 17.64 3.81
CA LEU A 223 17.75 17.54 2.51
C LEU A 223 17.32 16.09 2.22
N PRO A 224 16.40 15.86 1.26
CA PRO A 224 16.03 14.50 0.86
C PRO A 224 17.23 13.74 0.30
N PRO A 225 17.44 12.45 0.67
CA PRO A 225 18.57 11.66 0.19
C PRO A 225 18.56 11.50 -1.34
N LEU A 226 19.77 11.34 -1.93
CA LEU A 226 20.01 11.19 -3.38
C LEU A 226 19.59 12.42 -4.21
N THR A 227 19.45 13.57 -3.58
CA THR A 227 19.13 14.85 -4.27
C THR A 227 20.22 15.25 -5.22
N LEU A 228 21.48 15.28 -4.76
CA LEU A 228 22.62 15.66 -5.60
C LEU A 228 22.86 14.65 -6.73
N GLN A 229 22.67 13.35 -6.48
CA GLN A 229 22.73 12.34 -7.54
C GLN A 229 21.74 12.65 -8.67
N LEU A 230 20.47 12.90 -8.33
CA LEU A 230 19.43 13.17 -9.31
C LEU A 230 19.75 14.41 -10.14
N LEU A 231 20.28 15.47 -9.52
CA LEU A 231 20.64 16.70 -10.21
C LEU A 231 21.82 16.49 -11.15
N VAL A 232 22.89 15.80 -10.72
CA VAL A 232 24.03 15.49 -11.57
C VAL A 232 23.67 14.50 -12.68
N GLU A 233 22.83 13.50 -12.40
CA GLU A 233 22.32 12.58 -13.42
C GLU A 233 21.53 13.34 -14.50
N ASN A 234 20.72 14.32 -14.12
CA ASN A 234 20.03 15.21 -15.07
C ASN A 234 21.02 16.00 -15.94
N VAL A 235 22.10 16.54 -15.35
CA VAL A 235 23.14 17.22 -16.13
C VAL A 235 23.75 16.29 -17.17
N ILE A 236 24.15 15.07 -16.77
CA ILE A 236 24.80 14.10 -17.65
C ILE A 236 23.83 13.58 -18.73
N LYS A 237 22.57 13.38 -18.38
CA LYS A 237 21.53 12.87 -19.28
C LYS A 237 21.18 13.85 -20.38
N HIS A 238 21.05 15.13 -20.06
CA HIS A 238 20.51 16.14 -20.97
C HIS A 238 21.55 16.94 -21.73
N ASN A 239 22.84 16.85 -21.36
CA ASN A 239 23.88 17.63 -21.98
C ASN A 239 24.88 16.75 -22.76
N SER A 240 25.44 17.32 -23.84
CA SER A 240 26.54 16.74 -24.59
C SER A 240 27.83 17.08 -23.86
N ILE A 241 28.52 16.06 -23.34
CA ILE A 241 29.77 16.21 -22.59
C ILE A 241 30.88 15.57 -23.38
N THR A 242 31.86 16.36 -23.84
CA THR A 242 33.01 15.91 -24.65
C THR A 242 34.23 16.71 -24.29
N SER A 243 35.43 16.30 -24.75
CA SER A 243 36.68 17.04 -24.55
C SER A 243 36.64 18.47 -25.15
N GLY A 244 35.91 18.67 -26.24
CA GLY A 244 35.71 19.99 -26.83
C GLY A 244 34.58 20.83 -26.16
N LYS A 245 33.76 20.20 -25.32
CA LYS A 245 32.67 20.84 -24.57
C LYS A 245 32.59 20.22 -23.15
N PRO A 246 33.60 20.54 -22.30
CA PRO A 246 33.57 20.03 -20.94
C PRO A 246 32.39 20.62 -20.15
N MET A 247 31.84 19.84 -19.18
CA MET A 247 30.77 20.22 -18.32
C MET A 247 31.32 20.66 -16.96
N ARG A 248 30.92 21.84 -16.52
CA ARG A 248 31.23 22.32 -15.17
C ARG A 248 29.93 22.45 -14.38
N ILE A 249 29.87 21.79 -13.25
CA ILE A 249 28.76 21.87 -12.30
C ILE A 249 29.18 22.78 -11.17
N HIS A 250 28.33 23.75 -10.80
CA HIS A 250 28.55 24.59 -9.64
C HIS A 250 27.55 24.24 -8.55
N ILE A 251 28.05 24.06 -7.34
CA ILE A 251 27.23 23.84 -6.15
C ILE A 251 27.56 24.94 -5.14
N ASP A 252 26.52 25.68 -4.72
CA ASP A 252 26.64 26.81 -3.81
C ASP A 252 25.40 26.88 -2.91
N ILE A 253 25.40 27.79 -1.94
CA ILE A 253 24.25 28.06 -1.07
C ILE A 253 23.89 29.54 -1.12
N GLU A 254 22.62 29.82 -1.30
CA GLU A 254 22.06 31.18 -1.24
C GLU A 254 20.68 31.13 -0.56
N ASN A 255 20.48 32.03 0.43
CA ASN A 255 19.19 32.21 1.12
C ASN A 255 18.53 30.89 1.57
N ASN A 256 19.31 30.01 2.18
CA ASN A 256 18.87 28.70 2.67
C ASN A 256 18.47 27.69 1.57
N TYR A 257 18.91 27.92 0.34
CA TYR A 257 18.75 26.99 -0.77
C TYR A 257 20.11 26.46 -1.23
N LEU A 258 20.20 25.15 -1.42
CA LEU A 258 21.28 24.54 -2.17
C LEU A 258 21.08 24.81 -3.64
N ILE A 259 22.05 25.46 -4.26
CA ILE A 259 22.02 25.83 -5.67
C ILE A 259 22.90 24.86 -6.45
N VAL A 260 22.35 24.22 -7.44
CA VAL A 260 23.09 23.42 -8.40
C VAL A 260 22.87 23.99 -9.79
N SER A 261 23.96 24.43 -10.44
CA SER A 261 23.90 25.04 -11.76
C SER A 261 24.90 24.44 -12.73
N ASN A 262 24.53 24.46 -14.01
CA ASN A 262 25.36 24.02 -15.12
C ASN A 262 25.05 24.78 -16.42
N PRO A 263 26.01 24.91 -17.36
CA PRO A 263 25.74 25.42 -18.71
C PRO A 263 24.82 24.47 -19.48
N ILE A 264 23.95 25.00 -20.33
CA ILE A 264 23.05 24.23 -21.19
C ILE A 264 23.80 23.86 -22.47
N GLN A 265 24.03 22.55 -22.66
CA GLN A 265 24.69 21.98 -23.83
C GLN A 265 23.85 20.83 -24.40
N PRO A 266 22.70 21.10 -25.03
CA PRO A 266 21.71 20.08 -25.36
C PRO A 266 22.29 19.01 -26.30
N LYS A 267 21.94 17.73 -26.02
CA LYS A 267 22.20 16.63 -26.94
C LYS A 267 21.33 16.79 -28.19
N LYS A 268 21.85 16.35 -29.34
CA LYS A 268 21.12 16.33 -30.61
C LYS A 268 20.02 15.25 -30.68
N SER A 269 19.95 14.33 -29.72
CA SER A 269 18.93 13.28 -29.67
C SER A 269 17.64 13.83 -29.03
N ASN A 270 16.51 13.58 -29.69
CA ASN A 270 15.15 13.96 -29.24
C ASN A 270 14.62 13.06 -28.08
N ASP A 271 15.42 12.74 -27.07
CA ASP A 271 14.89 12.10 -25.89
C ASP A 271 14.04 13.12 -25.14
N SER A 272 12.72 13.02 -25.32
CA SER A 272 11.76 13.80 -24.57
C SER A 272 11.98 13.57 -23.07
N SER A 273 12.53 14.59 -22.41
CA SER A 273 12.71 14.55 -20.96
C SER A 273 11.33 14.49 -20.31
N SER A 274 11.00 13.41 -19.66
CA SER A 274 9.71 13.22 -18.99
C SER A 274 9.46 14.19 -17.82
N GLY A 275 10.48 14.95 -17.38
CA GLY A 275 10.38 15.86 -16.23
C GLY A 275 10.08 15.18 -14.88
N VAL A 276 9.86 13.86 -14.90
CA VAL A 276 9.42 13.08 -13.74
C VAL A 276 10.40 13.16 -12.57
N GLY A 277 11.71 13.18 -12.84
CA GLY A 277 12.71 13.22 -11.77
C GLY A 277 12.66 14.47 -10.92
N LEU A 278 12.66 15.66 -11.56
CA LEU A 278 12.58 16.93 -10.85
C LEU A 278 11.23 17.14 -10.17
N ASN A 279 10.12 16.69 -10.79
CA ASN A 279 8.81 16.74 -10.16
C ASN A 279 8.74 15.86 -8.91
N ASN A 280 9.34 14.67 -8.94
CA ASN A 280 9.43 13.79 -7.78
C ASN A 280 10.27 14.43 -6.66
N LEU A 281 11.39 15.08 -6.99
CA LEU A 281 12.19 15.82 -6.01
C LEU A 281 11.41 16.98 -5.41
N SER A 282 10.71 17.77 -6.24
CA SER A 282 9.87 18.88 -5.79
C SER A 282 8.81 18.42 -4.80
N ASN A 283 8.10 17.35 -5.12
CA ASN A 283 7.08 16.78 -4.23
C ASN A 283 7.70 16.27 -2.90
N ARG A 284 8.89 15.66 -2.94
CA ARG A 284 9.59 15.21 -1.74
C ARG A 284 9.98 16.41 -0.85
N CYS A 285 10.56 17.46 -1.43
CA CYS A 285 10.92 18.68 -0.69
C CYS A 285 9.67 19.33 -0.07
N LYS A 286 8.58 19.45 -0.83
CA LYS A 286 7.31 19.99 -0.33
C LYS A 286 6.75 19.20 0.86
N LEU A 287 6.78 17.87 0.79
CA LEU A 287 6.26 17.01 1.86
C LEU A 287 7.15 17.01 3.11
N MET A 288 8.46 17.13 2.96
CA MET A 288 9.43 16.97 4.06
C MET A 288 9.92 18.30 4.63
N LEU A 289 10.02 19.33 3.79
CA LEU A 289 10.58 20.63 4.15
C LEU A 289 9.53 21.77 4.05
N GLY A 290 8.36 21.48 3.49
CA GLY A 290 7.29 22.47 3.32
C GLY A 290 7.43 23.37 2.08
N GLU A 291 8.53 23.27 1.34
CA GLU A 291 8.83 24.11 0.18
C GLU A 291 9.15 23.28 -1.07
N GLU A 292 8.88 23.82 -2.24
CA GLU A 292 9.19 23.19 -3.53
C GLU A 292 10.56 23.64 -4.05
N ILE A 293 11.16 22.84 -4.95
CA ILE A 293 12.36 23.27 -5.66
C ILE A 293 12.03 24.39 -6.64
N ILE A 294 13.02 25.23 -6.94
CA ILE A 294 12.90 26.29 -7.95
C ILE A 294 13.82 25.93 -9.11
N VAL A 295 13.27 25.90 -10.33
CA VAL A 295 14.02 25.60 -11.55
C VAL A 295 14.07 26.85 -12.42
N ILE A 296 15.30 27.30 -12.76
CA ILE A 296 15.56 28.51 -13.53
C ILE A 296 16.35 28.12 -14.79
N LYS A 297 15.92 28.63 -15.95
CA LYS A 297 16.63 28.49 -17.24
C LYS A 297 16.86 29.86 -17.82
N GLU A 298 18.02 30.42 -17.57
CA GLU A 298 18.38 31.77 -18.01
C GLU A 298 19.85 31.83 -18.44
N ASN A 299 20.16 32.76 -19.34
CA ASN A 299 21.55 33.05 -19.76
C ASN A 299 22.37 31.79 -20.17
N ASN A 300 21.74 30.86 -20.88
CA ASN A 300 22.37 29.58 -21.25
C ASN A 300 22.81 28.71 -20.05
N SER A 301 22.25 28.96 -18.86
CA SER A 301 22.47 28.20 -17.63
C SER A 301 21.18 27.52 -17.16
N PHE A 302 21.30 26.33 -16.63
CA PHE A 302 20.25 25.59 -15.95
C PHE A 302 20.57 25.57 -14.45
N THR A 303 19.69 26.06 -13.63
CA THR A 303 19.86 26.17 -12.17
C THR A 303 18.69 25.56 -11.46
N VAL A 304 18.97 24.73 -10.47
CA VAL A 304 17.97 24.17 -9.54
C VAL A 304 18.32 24.64 -8.14
N LYS A 305 17.36 25.27 -7.46
CA LYS A 305 17.44 25.65 -6.04
C LYS A 305 16.63 24.63 -5.23
N VAL A 306 17.28 23.98 -4.28
CA VAL A 306 16.67 22.97 -3.39
C VAL A 306 16.59 23.53 -1.99
N PRO A 307 15.42 23.57 -1.34
CA PRO A 307 15.31 24.09 0.03
C PRO A 307 16.09 23.20 1.01
N LEU A 308 16.70 23.81 2.01
CA LEU A 308 17.41 23.16 3.08
C LEU A 308 16.60 23.26 4.37
N GLY A 309 16.50 22.13 5.12
CA GLY A 309 15.92 22.08 6.45
C GLY A 309 16.98 22.21 7.54
N TYR A 310 16.56 22.54 8.74
CA TYR A 310 17.36 22.47 9.96
C TYR A 310 16.56 21.70 11.00
N GLU A 311 17.25 20.90 11.83
CA GLU A 311 16.61 20.24 12.99
C GLU A 311 16.20 21.25 14.07
#